data_8dc04a569fe9d28e457257b6dd438d29
#
_entry.id   8dc04a569fe9d28e457257b6dd438d29
#
_cell.length_a   1.000
_cell.length_b   1.000
_cell.length_c   1.000
_cell.angle_alpha   90.00
_cell.angle_beta   90.00
_cell.angle_gamma   90.00
#
_symmetry.space_group_name_H-M   'P 1'
#
loop_
_entity.id
_entity.type
_entity.pdbx_description
1 polymer ?
#
loop_
_entity_poly.entity_id
_entity_poly.type
_entity_poly.pdbx_seq_one_letter_code
_entity_poly.pdbx_strand_id
1 'polypeptide(L)'
;MTNTKKKVLITISGGGFMWQSNSVLQNLRGNSEVSIIVPNDTLLVISKLQLAEQLGKENIYHVEPVTTITDKRLLTILKRLKQTFKQCREIISTVDPDYVVCIASSIAIPLFIAAKLKGKKTVFIESITRVHKPSLTGKILDRTRLCNRLYVQWPEVQNQYRRAIYKGTII
;
A
#
# COMPACT_ATOMS: atom_id res chain seq x y z
N MET A 1 -7.89 -20.67 -23.52
CA MET A 1 -7.70 -19.31 -22.99
C MET A 1 -6.71 -19.39 -21.85
N THR A 2 -5.48 -18.96 -22.04
CA THR A 2 -4.45 -18.92 -20.99
C THR A 2 -4.88 -17.89 -19.96
N ASN A 3 -5.30 -18.38 -18.80
CA ASN A 3 -5.68 -17.53 -17.67
C ASN A 3 -4.39 -16.90 -17.09
N THR A 4 -3.92 -15.82 -17.70
CA THR A 4 -2.75 -15.08 -17.21
C THR A 4 -3.09 -14.50 -15.85
N LYS A 5 -2.33 -14.95 -14.82
CA LYS A 5 -2.48 -14.44 -13.45
C LYS A 5 -2.32 -12.92 -13.44
N LYS A 6 -3.12 -12.23 -12.65
CA LYS A 6 -3.00 -10.77 -12.46
C LYS A 6 -1.75 -10.44 -11.67
N LYS A 7 -1.03 -9.39 -12.09
CA LYS A 7 0.13 -8.86 -11.38
C LYS A 7 -0.33 -7.87 -10.30
N VAL A 8 0.04 -8.12 -9.07
CA VAL A 8 -0.32 -7.29 -7.92
C VAL A 8 0.92 -6.78 -7.20
N LEU A 9 1.03 -5.47 -7.05
CA LEU A 9 2.05 -4.83 -6.24
C LEU A 9 1.42 -4.41 -4.91
N ILE A 10 1.86 -4.97 -3.78
CA ILE A 10 1.31 -4.68 -2.45
C ILE A 10 2.37 -4.06 -1.54
N THR A 11 1.96 -3.09 -0.70
CA THR A 11 2.86 -2.54 0.32
C THR A 11 2.77 -3.33 1.62
N ILE A 12 3.92 -3.63 2.23
CA ILE A 12 3.99 -4.21 3.56
C ILE A 12 4.78 -3.26 4.45
N SER A 13 4.10 -2.59 5.36
CA SER A 13 4.68 -1.67 6.34
C SER A 13 4.79 -2.34 7.71
N GLY A 14 5.67 -1.81 8.56
CA GLY A 14 5.90 -2.33 9.92
C GLY A 14 4.76 -2.07 10.90
N GLY A 15 4.95 -2.55 12.13
CA GLY A 15 3.98 -2.40 13.20
C GLY A 15 2.70 -3.21 13.00
N GLY A 16 1.57 -2.73 13.50
CA GLY A 16 0.27 -3.41 13.37
C GLY A 16 -0.23 -3.60 11.94
N PHE A 17 0.31 -2.82 10.99
CA PHE A 17 -0.05 -2.95 9.57
C PHE A 17 0.56 -4.17 8.90
N MET A 18 1.65 -4.70 9.45
CA MET A 18 2.33 -5.90 8.96
C MET A 18 1.39 -7.10 8.87
N TRP A 19 0.63 -7.36 9.93
CA TRP A 19 -0.30 -8.49 9.99
C TRP A 19 -1.45 -8.33 9.01
N GLN A 20 -2.01 -7.12 8.91
CA GLN A 20 -3.07 -6.81 7.95
C GLN A 20 -2.58 -7.00 6.51
N SER A 21 -1.39 -6.49 6.20
CA SER A 21 -0.79 -6.65 4.86
C SER A 21 -0.48 -8.10 4.55
N ASN A 22 0.00 -8.87 5.53
CA ASN A 22 0.28 -10.30 5.36
C ASN A 22 -1.00 -11.11 5.12
N SER A 23 -2.10 -10.81 5.83
CA SER A 23 -3.39 -11.47 5.59
C SER A 23 -3.87 -11.28 4.15
N VAL A 24 -3.77 -10.05 3.62
CA VAL A 24 -4.10 -9.78 2.22
C VAL A 24 -3.15 -10.50 1.27
N LEU A 25 -1.84 -10.49 1.55
CA LEU A 25 -0.81 -11.17 0.74
C LEU A 25 -1.11 -12.67 0.61
N GLN A 26 -1.40 -13.36 1.71
CA GLN A 26 -1.69 -14.80 1.70
C GLN A 26 -2.90 -15.14 0.81
N ASN A 27 -3.93 -14.29 0.82
CA ASN A 27 -5.11 -14.48 -0.03
C ASN A 27 -4.83 -14.19 -1.53
N LEU A 28 -3.86 -13.34 -1.85
CA LEU A 28 -3.51 -13.01 -3.24
C LEU A 28 -2.61 -14.06 -3.90
N ARG A 29 -1.72 -14.71 -3.13
CA ARG A 29 -0.66 -15.61 -3.67
C ARG A 29 -1.15 -16.75 -4.53
N GLY A 30 -2.30 -17.34 -4.23
CA GLY A 30 -2.84 -18.46 -5.02
C GLY A 30 -3.27 -18.05 -6.44
N ASN A 31 -3.76 -16.83 -6.58
CA ASN A 31 -4.48 -16.35 -7.77
C ASN A 31 -3.76 -15.24 -8.53
N SER A 32 -2.63 -14.74 -8.02
CA SER A 32 -1.93 -13.58 -8.59
C SER A 32 -0.41 -13.76 -8.56
N GLU A 33 0.28 -13.07 -9.45
CA GLU A 33 1.72 -12.82 -9.35
C GLU A 33 1.91 -11.63 -8.43
N VAL A 34 2.57 -11.83 -7.27
CA VAL A 34 2.67 -10.80 -6.25
C VAL A 34 4.10 -10.30 -6.11
N SER A 35 4.28 -8.98 -6.21
CA SER A 35 5.48 -8.27 -5.80
C SER A 35 5.15 -7.37 -4.61
N ILE A 36 6.15 -7.10 -3.77
CA ILE A 36 5.95 -6.30 -2.55
C ILE A 36 6.86 -5.08 -2.50
N ILE A 37 6.36 -4.02 -1.91
CA ILE A 37 7.14 -2.84 -1.52
C ILE A 37 7.26 -2.81 0.01
N VAL A 38 8.48 -2.69 0.52
CA VAL A 38 8.79 -2.57 1.94
C VAL A 38 9.55 -1.27 2.19
N PRO A 39 9.09 -0.37 3.07
CA PRO A 39 9.84 0.81 3.48
C PRO A 39 11.14 0.42 4.20
N ASN A 40 12.23 1.16 3.96
CA ASN A 40 13.57 0.89 4.53
C ASN A 40 13.61 0.92 6.06
N ASP A 41 12.72 1.66 6.72
CA ASP A 41 12.58 1.69 8.18
C ASP A 41 11.89 0.44 8.77
N THR A 42 11.47 -0.48 7.92
CA THR A 42 10.70 -1.68 8.31
C THR A 42 11.29 -2.98 7.77
N LEU A 43 12.60 -3.02 7.53
CA LEU A 43 13.29 -4.20 6.94
C LEU A 43 13.12 -5.49 7.74
N LEU A 44 12.97 -5.40 9.07
CA LEU A 44 12.68 -6.56 9.94
C LEU A 44 11.36 -7.29 9.58
N VAL A 45 10.47 -6.65 8.84
CA VAL A 45 9.23 -7.27 8.35
C VAL A 45 9.54 -8.43 7.41
N ILE A 46 10.59 -8.30 6.57
CA ILE A 46 10.98 -9.31 5.58
C ILE A 46 11.35 -10.62 6.28
N SER A 47 12.19 -10.56 7.33
CA SER A 47 12.59 -11.73 8.10
C SER A 47 11.46 -12.28 8.96
N LYS A 48 10.72 -11.42 9.66
CA LYS A 48 9.59 -11.84 10.52
C LYS A 48 8.50 -12.58 9.77
N LEU A 49 8.24 -12.21 8.52
CA LEU A 49 7.23 -12.85 7.68
C LEU A 49 7.84 -13.85 6.68
N GLN A 50 9.14 -14.11 6.74
CA GLN A 50 9.84 -15.01 5.79
C GLN A 50 9.52 -14.68 4.32
N LEU A 51 9.40 -13.40 3.99
CA LEU A 51 8.90 -12.96 2.69
C LEU A 51 9.84 -13.34 1.55
N ALA A 52 11.15 -13.36 1.80
CA ALA A 52 12.14 -13.73 0.80
C ALA A 52 12.04 -15.22 0.39
N GLU A 53 11.68 -16.10 1.33
CA GLU A 53 11.44 -17.53 1.07
C GLU A 53 10.09 -17.74 0.38
N GLN A 54 9.12 -16.91 0.71
CA GLN A 54 7.75 -17.03 0.21
C GLN A 54 7.57 -16.51 -1.22
N LEU A 55 8.28 -15.44 -1.61
CA LEU A 55 8.05 -14.70 -2.87
C LEU A 55 9.27 -14.67 -3.79
N GLY A 56 10.47 -15.05 -3.28
CA GLY A 56 11.73 -14.75 -3.95
C GLY A 56 12.20 -13.30 -3.70
N LYS A 57 13.51 -13.11 -3.63
CA LYS A 57 14.11 -11.79 -3.35
C LYS A 57 13.87 -10.78 -4.48
N GLU A 58 13.74 -11.26 -5.70
CA GLU A 58 13.50 -10.47 -6.91
C GLU A 58 12.12 -9.80 -6.92
N ASN A 59 11.20 -10.25 -6.10
CA ASN A 59 9.87 -9.69 -5.97
C ASN A 59 9.72 -8.72 -4.78
N ILE A 60 10.83 -8.40 -4.10
CA ILE A 60 10.85 -7.51 -2.94
C ILE A 60 11.57 -6.21 -3.30
N TYR A 61 10.85 -5.11 -3.24
CA TYR A 61 11.34 -3.78 -3.57
C TYR A 61 11.40 -2.90 -2.33
N HIS A 62 12.41 -2.05 -2.26
CA HIS A 62 12.64 -1.15 -1.13
C HIS A 62 12.41 0.29 -1.53
N VAL A 63 11.83 1.07 -0.60
CA VAL A 63 11.61 2.50 -0.78
C VAL A 63 11.88 3.28 0.50
N GLU A 64 12.21 4.56 0.34
CA GLU A 64 12.31 5.46 1.48
C GLU A 64 10.93 5.74 2.09
N PRO A 65 10.80 5.75 3.44
CA PRO A 65 9.55 6.10 4.10
C PRO A 65 9.22 7.59 3.87
N VAL A 66 7.94 7.90 3.66
CA VAL A 66 7.47 9.27 3.48
C VAL A 66 7.57 10.07 4.76
N THR A 67 7.22 9.45 5.89
CA THR A 67 7.24 10.07 7.23
C THR A 67 7.94 9.16 8.21
N THR A 68 8.81 9.74 9.04
CA THR A 68 9.38 9.09 10.22
C THR A 68 8.84 9.78 11.48
N ILE A 69 8.89 9.08 12.61
CA ILE A 69 8.39 9.58 13.91
C ILE A 69 9.05 10.89 14.32
N THR A 70 10.29 11.11 13.86
CA THR A 70 11.12 12.26 14.23
C THR A 70 10.98 13.49 13.35
N ASP A 71 10.37 13.37 12.16
CA ASP A 71 10.33 14.46 11.18
C ASP A 71 9.11 15.36 11.36
N LYS A 72 9.38 16.57 11.86
CA LYS A 72 8.38 17.64 11.95
C LYS A 72 8.55 18.73 10.88
N ARG A 73 9.62 18.71 10.07
CA ARG A 73 9.92 19.77 9.08
C ARG A 73 9.25 19.45 7.74
N LEU A 74 8.37 20.35 7.30
CA LEU A 74 7.61 20.21 6.05
C LEU A 74 8.52 20.01 4.82
N LEU A 75 9.63 20.74 4.74
CA LEU A 75 10.59 20.60 3.63
C LEU A 75 11.21 19.20 3.54
N THR A 76 11.50 18.58 4.69
CA THR A 76 12.03 17.21 4.74
C THR A 76 10.98 16.21 4.23
N ILE A 77 9.73 16.38 4.64
CA ILE A 77 8.61 15.54 4.18
C ILE A 77 8.43 15.66 2.66
N LEU A 78 8.47 16.89 2.11
CA LEU A 78 8.36 17.12 0.67
C LEU A 78 9.52 16.50 -0.12
N LYS A 79 10.76 16.62 0.38
CA LYS A 79 11.94 15.98 -0.25
C LYS A 79 11.80 14.47 -0.26
N ARG A 80 11.40 13.86 0.85
CA ARG A 80 11.16 12.40 0.93
C ARG A 80 10.01 11.97 0.02
N LEU A 81 8.92 12.71 0.01
CA LEU A 81 7.79 12.44 -0.88
C LEU A 81 8.23 12.36 -2.36
N LYS A 82 9.07 13.32 -2.79
CA LYS A 82 9.64 13.33 -4.14
C LYS A 82 10.54 12.12 -4.41
N GLN A 83 11.39 11.76 -3.44
CA GLN A 83 12.29 10.61 -3.54
C GLN A 83 11.51 9.31 -3.61
N THR A 84 10.57 9.08 -2.68
CA THR A 84 9.69 7.90 -2.65
C THR A 84 8.86 7.80 -3.94
N PHE A 85 8.36 8.95 -4.45
CA PHE A 85 7.64 8.96 -5.73
C PHE A 85 8.51 8.46 -6.90
N LYS A 86 9.77 8.91 -6.99
CA LYS A 86 10.72 8.46 -8.02
C LYS A 86 10.92 6.95 -7.94
N GLN A 87 11.20 6.42 -6.75
CA GLN A 87 11.38 4.99 -6.51
C GLN A 87 10.11 4.19 -6.86
N CYS A 88 8.93 4.65 -6.41
CA CYS A 88 7.65 4.02 -6.76
C CYS A 88 7.42 3.97 -8.27
N ARG A 89 7.76 5.05 -9.00
CA ARG A 89 7.61 5.11 -10.45
C ARG A 89 8.52 4.09 -11.15
N GLU A 90 9.76 3.94 -10.70
CA GLU A 90 10.71 2.94 -11.21
C GLU A 90 10.20 1.53 -10.97
N ILE A 91 9.78 1.21 -9.74
CA ILE A 91 9.23 -0.10 -9.37
C ILE A 91 7.99 -0.44 -10.21
N ILE A 92 7.04 0.50 -10.36
CA ILE A 92 5.85 0.29 -11.18
C ILE A 92 6.21 0.04 -12.64
N SER A 93 7.25 0.70 -13.15
CA SER A 93 7.70 0.47 -14.54
C SER A 93 8.37 -0.90 -14.71
N THR A 94 9.06 -1.42 -13.69
CA THR A 94 9.72 -2.73 -13.70
C THR A 94 8.71 -3.86 -13.53
N VAL A 95 7.82 -3.76 -12.54
CA VAL A 95 6.82 -4.80 -12.21
C VAL A 95 5.67 -4.82 -13.22
N ASP A 96 5.31 -3.66 -13.74
CA ASP A 96 4.14 -3.44 -14.61
C ASP A 96 2.85 -4.06 -14.04
N PRO A 97 2.44 -3.72 -12.79
CA PRO A 97 1.32 -4.38 -12.12
C PRO A 97 -0.03 -4.00 -12.72
N ASP A 98 -1.01 -4.91 -12.70
CA ASP A 98 -2.42 -4.60 -12.97
C ASP A 98 -3.05 -3.81 -11.81
N TYR A 99 -2.68 -4.18 -10.58
CA TYR A 99 -3.21 -3.60 -9.35
C TYR A 99 -2.09 -3.20 -8.39
N VAL A 100 -2.27 -2.05 -7.76
CA VAL A 100 -1.40 -1.55 -6.69
C VAL A 100 -2.22 -1.44 -5.42
N VAL A 101 -1.85 -2.21 -4.40
CA VAL A 101 -2.59 -2.32 -3.13
C VAL A 101 -1.75 -1.72 -2.00
N CYS A 102 -2.36 -0.85 -1.21
CA CYS A 102 -1.71 -0.28 -0.03
C CYS A 102 -2.61 -0.37 1.19
N ILE A 103 -2.08 -0.88 2.31
CA ILE A 103 -2.78 -0.99 3.58
C ILE A 103 -2.24 0.07 4.54
N ALA A 104 -3.09 1.00 4.93
CA ALA A 104 -2.92 1.95 6.04
C ALA A 104 -1.65 2.83 6.04
N SER A 105 -0.82 2.81 5.00
CA SER A 105 0.48 3.49 4.98
C SER A 105 0.44 4.83 4.22
N SER A 106 1.23 5.80 4.68
CA SER A 106 1.40 7.10 4.01
C SER A 106 2.08 7.02 2.64
N ILE A 107 2.81 5.93 2.38
CA ILE A 107 3.40 5.62 1.06
C ILE A 107 2.34 5.52 -0.05
N ALA A 108 1.08 5.26 0.30
CA ALA A 108 -0.03 5.22 -0.65
C ALA A 108 -0.11 6.48 -1.52
N ILE A 109 0.23 7.65 -0.99
CA ILE A 109 0.13 8.92 -1.74
C ILE A 109 1.10 8.92 -2.94
N PRO A 110 2.44 8.86 -2.76
CA PRO A 110 3.37 8.88 -3.88
C PRO A 110 3.24 7.63 -4.77
N LEU A 111 2.94 6.48 -4.17
CA LEU A 111 2.74 5.23 -4.90
C LEU A 111 1.53 5.30 -5.84
N PHE A 112 0.39 5.82 -5.37
CA PHE A 112 -0.81 5.91 -6.20
C PHE A 112 -0.75 7.01 -7.25
N ILE A 113 -0.01 8.10 -6.99
CA ILE A 113 0.28 9.09 -8.03
C ILE A 113 1.08 8.41 -9.16
N ALA A 114 2.15 7.68 -8.82
CA ALA A 114 2.95 6.96 -9.80
C ALA A 114 2.15 5.90 -10.56
N ALA A 115 1.30 5.14 -9.86
CA ALA A 115 0.40 4.14 -10.46
C ALA A 115 -0.60 4.75 -11.42
N LYS A 116 -1.24 5.86 -11.04
CA LYS A 116 -2.20 6.59 -11.89
C LYS A 116 -1.57 7.13 -13.17
N LEU A 117 -0.36 7.67 -13.09
CA LEU A 117 0.39 8.14 -14.27
C LEU A 117 0.69 7.01 -15.27
N LYS A 118 0.69 5.77 -14.82
CA LYS A 118 0.88 4.56 -15.64
C LYS A 118 -0.45 3.81 -15.93
N GLY A 119 -1.60 4.42 -15.64
CA GLY A 119 -2.92 3.81 -15.90
C GLY A 119 -3.26 2.60 -15.03
N LYS A 120 -2.52 2.36 -13.93
CA LYS A 120 -2.70 1.20 -13.05
C LYS A 120 -3.87 1.38 -12.10
N LYS A 121 -4.52 0.27 -11.72
CA LYS A 121 -5.62 0.27 -10.75
C LYS A 121 -5.07 0.32 -9.32
N THR A 122 -5.64 1.19 -8.48
CA THR A 122 -5.17 1.43 -7.11
C THR A 122 -6.25 1.07 -6.10
N VAL A 123 -5.85 0.36 -5.05
CA VAL A 123 -6.71 -0.11 -3.96
C VAL A 123 -6.09 0.30 -2.62
N PHE A 124 -6.82 1.06 -1.84
CA PHE A 124 -6.43 1.41 -0.47
C PHE A 124 -7.33 0.69 0.53
N ILE A 125 -6.73 0.07 1.53
CA ILE A 125 -7.43 -0.52 2.66
C ILE A 125 -7.05 0.26 3.91
N GLU A 126 -8.04 0.86 4.56
CA GLU A 126 -7.84 1.62 5.78
C GLU A 126 -7.42 0.69 6.95
N SER A 127 -6.68 1.22 7.91
CA SER A 127 -6.26 0.44 9.08
C SER A 127 -7.45 -0.03 9.91
N ILE A 128 -7.35 -1.24 10.46
CA ILE A 128 -8.32 -1.77 11.42
C ILE A 128 -8.40 -0.91 12.70
N THR A 129 -7.35 -0.17 13.03
CA THR A 129 -7.35 0.75 14.19
C THR A 129 -8.19 2.02 13.97
N ARG A 130 -8.68 2.23 12.74
CA ARG A 130 -9.49 3.40 12.38
C ARG A 130 -10.98 3.07 12.48
N VAL A 131 -11.45 2.92 13.72
CA VAL A 131 -12.85 2.59 14.00
C VAL A 131 -13.77 3.81 13.78
N HIS A 132 -13.45 4.95 14.39
CA HIS A 132 -14.33 6.11 14.39
C HIS A 132 -13.81 7.30 13.57
N LYS A 133 -12.51 7.36 13.29
CA LYS A 133 -11.90 8.51 12.61
C LYS A 133 -11.01 8.06 11.44
N PRO A 134 -11.23 8.60 10.24
CA PRO A 134 -10.41 8.31 9.07
C PRO A 134 -8.95 8.74 9.27
N SER A 135 -8.02 8.03 8.62
CA SER A 135 -6.64 8.47 8.53
C SER A 135 -6.50 9.70 7.63
N LEU A 136 -5.43 10.48 7.85
CA LEU A 136 -5.12 11.60 6.96
C LEU A 136 -4.86 11.11 5.52
N THR A 137 -4.13 10.01 5.37
CA THR A 137 -3.86 9.37 4.07
C THR A 137 -5.16 9.00 3.37
N GLY A 138 -6.05 8.28 4.07
CA GLY A 138 -7.35 7.88 3.52
C GLY A 138 -8.19 9.08 3.08
N LYS A 139 -8.24 10.16 3.89
CA LYS A 139 -8.95 11.41 3.52
C LYS A 139 -8.39 12.04 2.25
N ILE A 140 -7.07 12.10 2.11
CA ILE A 140 -6.41 12.65 0.91
C ILE A 140 -6.78 11.80 -0.31
N LEU A 141 -6.62 10.47 -0.21
CA LEU A 141 -6.90 9.55 -1.32
C LEU A 141 -8.36 9.61 -1.78
N ASP A 142 -9.30 9.73 -0.83
CA ASP A 142 -10.73 9.84 -1.14
C ASP A 142 -11.07 11.17 -1.84
N ARG A 143 -10.55 12.30 -1.31
CA ARG A 143 -10.81 13.64 -1.86
C ARG A 143 -10.20 13.84 -3.25
N THR A 144 -8.97 13.36 -3.44
CA THR A 144 -8.22 13.52 -4.69
C THR A 144 -8.54 12.45 -5.74
N ARG A 145 -9.33 11.45 -5.41
CA ARG A 145 -9.64 10.30 -6.27
C ARG A 145 -8.36 9.55 -6.74
N LEU A 146 -7.31 9.58 -5.93
CA LEU A 146 -6.06 8.86 -6.24
C LEU A 146 -6.21 7.34 -6.10
N CYS A 147 -7.19 6.83 -5.35
CA CYS A 147 -7.50 5.41 -5.33
C CYS A 147 -8.76 5.07 -6.14
N ASN A 148 -8.74 3.94 -6.85
CA ASN A 148 -9.91 3.42 -7.56
C ASN A 148 -10.92 2.78 -6.60
N ARG A 149 -10.42 2.12 -5.54
CA ARG A 149 -11.22 1.51 -4.48
C ARG A 149 -10.60 1.85 -3.13
N LEU A 150 -11.43 2.33 -2.20
CA LEU A 150 -11.08 2.57 -0.81
C LEU A 150 -11.95 1.67 0.06
N TYR A 151 -11.31 0.74 0.76
CA TYR A 151 -12.00 -0.15 1.69
C TYR A 151 -11.74 0.31 3.12
N VAL A 152 -12.78 0.23 3.94
CA VAL A 152 -12.73 0.41 5.39
C VAL A 152 -13.08 -0.88 6.09
N GLN A 153 -12.57 -1.06 7.30
CA GLN A 153 -12.75 -2.29 8.07
C GLN A 153 -13.82 -2.18 9.15
N TRP A 154 -14.42 -0.98 9.30
CA TRP A 154 -15.48 -0.69 10.25
C TRP A 154 -16.60 0.10 9.57
N PRO A 155 -17.88 -0.25 9.82
CA PRO A 155 -19.00 0.48 9.23
C PRO A 155 -19.10 1.92 9.75
N GLU A 156 -18.65 2.18 11.00
CA GLU A 156 -18.73 3.49 11.65
C GLU A 156 -17.88 4.54 10.94
N VAL A 157 -16.75 4.15 10.35
CA VAL A 157 -15.87 5.09 9.64
C VAL A 157 -16.26 5.26 8.17
N GLN A 158 -17.08 4.38 7.63
CA GLN A 158 -17.46 4.43 6.21
C GLN A 158 -18.10 5.76 5.84
N ASN A 159 -19.04 6.24 6.64
CA ASN A 159 -19.78 7.48 6.39
C ASN A 159 -18.92 8.76 6.48
N GLN A 160 -17.69 8.65 6.95
CA GLN A 160 -16.75 9.77 7.01
C GLN A 160 -15.90 9.92 5.74
N TYR A 161 -16.06 9.02 4.80
CA TYR A 161 -15.50 9.05 3.46
C TYR A 161 -16.60 9.25 2.42
N ARG A 162 -16.25 9.78 1.26
CA ARG A 162 -17.20 9.98 0.16
C ARG A 162 -17.49 8.70 -0.62
N ARG A 163 -16.49 7.79 -0.68
CA ARG A 163 -16.51 6.63 -1.58
C ARG A 163 -15.98 5.34 -0.95
N ALA A 164 -15.89 5.30 0.37
CA ALA A 164 -15.41 4.10 1.05
C ALA A 164 -16.42 2.95 0.96
N ILE A 165 -15.89 1.75 0.93
CA ILE A 165 -16.65 0.50 0.85
C ILE A 165 -16.32 -0.31 2.09
N TYR A 166 -17.32 -0.72 2.84
CA TYR A 166 -17.19 -1.69 3.92
C TYR A 166 -17.51 -3.09 3.40
N LYS A 167 -16.65 -4.06 3.68
CA LYS A 167 -16.83 -5.49 3.32
C LYS A 167 -16.36 -6.43 4.43
N GLY A 168 -16.29 -5.94 5.65
CA GLY A 168 -15.75 -6.68 6.78
C GLY A 168 -14.28 -6.35 7.06
N THR A 169 -13.66 -7.11 7.94
CA THR A 169 -12.26 -6.99 8.36
C THR A 169 -11.37 -7.99 7.62
N ILE A 170 -10.08 -7.70 7.53
CA ILE A 170 -9.07 -8.54 6.84
C ILE A 170 -8.23 -9.39 7.82
N ILE A 171 -8.63 -9.47 9.08
CA ILE A 171 -8.04 -10.33 10.12
C ILE A 171 -9.11 -11.14 10.81
#